data_567e3ce49dc5dcc4554cb9400d7b5f12
#
_entry.id   567e3ce49dc5dcc4554cb9400d7b5f12
#
_cell.length_a   1.000
_cell.length_b   1.000
_cell.length_c   1.000
_cell.angle_alpha   90.00
_cell.angle_beta   90.00
_cell.angle_gamma   90.00
#
_symmetry.space_group_name_H-M   'P 1'
#
loop_
_entity.id
_entity.type
_entity.pdbx_description
1 polymer ?
#
loop_
_entity_poly.entity_id
_entity_poly.type
_entity_poly.pdbx_seq_one_letter_code
_entity_poly.pdbx_strand_id
1 'polypeptide(L)'
;DMAAALIEAGFEVDDVHLSEIGSKIKDLNSYRGLVIPGGFSYGDVLGAGSGMSNTIMFNTKIRKIFSEFLSNEKNFGLGICNGCQFVSGICEIVPGAKSWPSFMRNDSDQYECRLVQLKIESSSSIFFNGMEGSVIPVMVSHGEGKAVFNNDEENVVARYVDPNHSVTTHYPFNPNGSAQGVAGVCNNDGRVMIMMPHPERTFLTKQYS
;
A
#
# COMPACT_ATOMS: atom_id res chain seq x y z
N ASP A 1 -7.42 8.11 10.68
CA ASP A 1 -8.01 8.20 9.33
C ASP A 1 -8.38 6.80 8.81
N MET A 2 -7.43 5.83 8.77
CA MET A 2 -7.66 4.49 8.21
C MET A 2 -8.81 3.75 8.90
N ALA A 3 -8.81 3.65 10.24
CA ALA A 3 -9.88 2.99 10.96
C ALA A 3 -11.26 3.62 10.68
N ALA A 4 -11.34 4.96 10.62
CA ALA A 4 -12.57 5.65 10.29
C ALA A 4 -13.08 5.32 8.88
N ALA A 5 -12.17 5.27 7.88
CA ALA A 5 -12.53 4.90 6.51
C ALA A 5 -13.05 3.45 6.42
N LEU A 6 -12.42 2.53 7.13
CA LEU A 6 -12.83 1.13 7.17
C LEU A 6 -14.18 0.95 7.89
N ILE A 7 -14.43 1.66 9.00
CA ILE A 7 -15.71 1.64 9.70
C ILE A 7 -16.83 2.18 8.80
N GLU A 8 -16.57 3.28 8.08
CA GLU A 8 -17.53 3.84 7.12
C GLU A 8 -17.82 2.87 5.97
N ALA A 9 -16.82 2.06 5.58
CA ALA A 9 -16.98 0.98 4.60
C ALA A 9 -17.69 -0.27 5.17
N GLY A 10 -18.07 -0.28 6.46
CA GLY A 10 -18.84 -1.36 7.09
C GLY A 10 -18.00 -2.45 7.76
N PHE A 11 -16.71 -2.24 7.97
CA PHE A 11 -15.86 -3.19 8.70
C PHE A 11 -15.89 -2.95 10.21
N GLU A 12 -15.78 -4.02 10.98
CA GLU A 12 -15.36 -3.96 12.38
C GLU A 12 -13.83 -3.87 12.40
N VAL A 13 -13.29 -2.91 13.14
CA VAL A 13 -11.85 -2.59 13.13
C VAL A 13 -11.27 -2.70 14.53
N ASP A 14 -10.21 -3.50 14.64
CA ASP A 14 -9.33 -3.54 15.81
C ASP A 14 -8.01 -2.85 15.49
N ASP A 15 -7.57 -1.96 16.37
CA ASP A 15 -6.24 -1.34 16.30
C ASP A 15 -5.26 -2.23 17.06
N VAL A 16 -4.34 -2.87 16.35
CA VAL A 16 -3.45 -3.91 16.90
C VAL A 16 -1.99 -3.52 16.71
N HIS A 17 -1.25 -3.42 17.80
CA HIS A 17 0.17 -3.18 17.71
C HIS A 17 0.94 -4.48 17.37
N LEU A 18 1.99 -4.36 16.56
CA LEU A 18 2.79 -5.52 16.10
C LEU A 18 3.30 -6.41 17.25
N SER A 19 3.63 -5.83 18.40
CA SER A 19 4.08 -6.58 19.59
C SER A 19 3.00 -7.49 20.17
N GLU A 20 1.72 -7.16 19.99
CA GLU A 20 0.60 -7.97 20.49
C GLU A 20 0.45 -9.25 19.65
N ILE A 21 0.71 -9.18 18.35
CA ILE A 21 0.75 -10.36 17.47
C ILE A 21 1.90 -11.27 17.89
N GLY A 22 3.10 -10.71 18.11
CA GLY A 22 4.28 -11.45 18.52
C GLY A 22 4.16 -12.12 19.89
N SER A 23 3.45 -11.48 20.83
CA SER A 23 3.21 -12.00 22.20
C SER A 23 2.00 -12.93 22.30
N LYS A 24 1.25 -13.16 21.20
CA LYS A 24 0.00 -13.92 21.12
C LYS A 24 -1.17 -13.31 21.95
N ILE A 25 -1.12 -12.03 22.24
CA ILE A 25 -2.26 -11.31 22.83
C ILE A 25 -3.40 -11.24 21.82
N LYS A 26 -3.07 -10.99 20.55
CA LYS A 26 -3.99 -11.02 19.41
C LYS A 26 -3.63 -12.14 18.44
N ASP A 27 -4.61 -12.93 18.05
CA ASP A 27 -4.47 -13.98 17.03
C ASP A 27 -4.87 -13.40 15.67
N LEU A 28 -3.90 -13.25 14.76
CA LEU A 28 -4.15 -12.71 13.43
C LEU A 28 -5.16 -13.56 12.64
N ASN A 29 -5.24 -14.86 12.91
CA ASN A 29 -6.18 -15.76 12.23
C ASN A 29 -7.66 -15.51 12.60
N SER A 30 -7.94 -14.74 13.65
CA SER A 30 -9.31 -14.33 13.99
C SER A 30 -9.85 -13.23 13.07
N TYR A 31 -9.00 -12.59 12.27
CA TYR A 31 -9.37 -11.50 11.36
C TYR A 31 -9.50 -11.98 9.91
N ARG A 32 -10.22 -11.19 9.12
CA ARG A 32 -10.38 -11.37 7.67
C ARG A 32 -9.46 -10.45 6.88
N GLY A 33 -9.20 -9.28 7.40
CA GLY A 33 -8.40 -8.25 6.76
C GLY A 33 -7.22 -7.82 7.61
N LEU A 34 -6.08 -7.63 6.98
CA LEU A 34 -4.91 -7.00 7.56
C LEU A 34 -4.65 -5.70 6.81
N VAL A 35 -4.87 -4.57 7.48
CA VAL A 35 -4.63 -3.25 6.90
C VAL A 35 -3.47 -2.59 7.64
N ILE A 36 -2.45 -2.21 6.90
CA ILE A 36 -1.26 -1.57 7.42
C ILE A 36 -1.25 -0.13 6.92
N PRO A 37 -1.55 0.84 7.82
CA PRO A 37 -1.69 2.23 7.45
C PRO A 37 -0.35 2.89 7.16
N GLY A 38 -0.42 4.09 6.59
CA GLY A 38 0.71 5.00 6.51
C GLY A 38 1.12 5.52 7.89
N GLY A 39 2.27 6.16 7.95
CA GLY A 39 2.84 6.72 9.16
C GLY A 39 4.36 6.68 9.13
N PHE A 40 4.95 6.81 10.31
CA PHE A 40 6.40 6.81 10.51
C PHE A 40 6.75 5.68 11.48
N SER A 41 7.16 4.54 10.94
CA SER A 41 7.54 3.39 11.75
C SER A 41 9.04 3.41 12.08
N TYR A 42 9.40 2.97 13.29
CA TYR A 42 10.80 2.81 13.73
C TYR A 42 11.64 4.10 13.64
N GLY A 43 11.01 5.26 13.90
CA GLY A 43 11.69 6.55 13.92
C GLY A 43 12.00 7.15 12.56
N ASP A 44 11.50 6.52 11.49
CA ASP A 44 11.54 6.98 10.10
C ASP A 44 12.90 7.54 9.64
N VAL A 45 13.94 6.86 9.97
CA VAL A 45 15.23 7.04 9.33
C VAL A 45 15.16 6.43 7.93
N LEU A 46 15.90 6.95 6.96
CA LEU A 46 15.99 6.49 5.58
C LEU A 46 15.84 4.97 5.45
N GLY A 47 14.95 4.52 4.55
CA GLY A 47 14.58 3.11 4.39
C GLY A 47 13.25 2.78 5.07
N ALA A 48 12.29 3.70 4.98
CA ALA A 48 10.94 3.57 5.51
C ALA A 48 10.34 2.18 5.24
N GLY A 49 9.70 1.61 6.26
CA GLY A 49 9.17 0.25 6.21
C GLY A 49 10.20 -0.86 6.45
N SER A 50 11.48 -0.65 6.19
CA SER A 50 12.51 -1.70 6.32
C SER A 50 12.65 -2.23 7.75
N GLY A 51 12.61 -1.37 8.76
CA GLY A 51 12.68 -1.79 10.17
C GLY A 51 11.54 -2.73 10.54
N MET A 52 10.32 -2.42 10.12
CA MET A 52 9.15 -3.26 10.37
C MET A 52 9.22 -4.57 9.56
N SER A 53 9.59 -4.50 8.28
CA SER A 53 9.76 -5.67 7.42
C SER A 53 10.82 -6.63 7.99
N ASN A 54 11.97 -6.11 8.41
CA ASN A 54 13.04 -6.89 9.01
C ASN A 54 12.59 -7.54 10.34
N THR A 55 11.81 -6.83 11.15
CA THR A 55 11.25 -7.41 12.39
C THR A 55 10.42 -8.65 12.11
N ILE A 56 9.63 -8.65 11.03
CA ILE A 56 8.86 -9.84 10.60
C ILE A 56 9.79 -10.90 10.04
N MET A 57 10.62 -10.54 9.06
CA MET A 57 11.38 -11.50 8.25
C MET A 57 12.44 -12.25 9.07
N PHE A 58 13.05 -11.60 10.05
CA PHE A 58 14.07 -12.23 10.92
C PHE A 58 13.49 -12.89 12.18
N ASN A 59 12.19 -12.72 12.46
CA ASN A 59 11.51 -13.42 13.55
C ASN A 59 10.70 -14.60 12.98
N THR A 60 11.23 -15.80 13.06
CA THR A 60 10.60 -17.01 12.48
C THR A 60 9.18 -17.24 12.93
N LYS A 61 8.83 -16.90 14.18
CA LYS A 61 7.50 -17.06 14.73
C LYS A 61 6.50 -16.06 14.11
N ILE A 62 6.87 -14.79 14.07
CA ILE A 62 6.02 -13.74 13.51
C ILE A 62 5.90 -13.91 11.99
N ARG A 63 7.01 -14.22 11.31
CA ARG A 63 7.03 -14.53 9.87
C ARG A 63 6.05 -15.66 9.53
N LYS A 64 6.02 -16.73 10.33
CA LYS A 64 5.06 -17.83 10.14
C LYS A 64 3.61 -17.36 10.26
N ILE A 65 3.27 -16.57 11.28
CA ILE A 65 1.91 -16.04 11.49
C ILE A 65 1.47 -15.20 10.28
N PHE A 66 2.32 -14.28 9.81
CA PHE A 66 2.01 -13.45 8.64
C PHE A 66 1.88 -14.28 7.36
N SER A 67 2.78 -15.25 7.14
CA SER A 67 2.72 -16.13 5.98
C SER A 67 1.45 -16.98 5.95
N GLU A 68 1.04 -17.55 7.08
CA GLU A 68 -0.20 -18.31 7.20
C GLU A 68 -1.43 -17.43 6.93
N PHE A 69 -1.48 -16.23 7.49
CA PHE A 69 -2.56 -15.29 7.25
C PHE A 69 -2.69 -14.89 5.77
N LEU A 70 -1.58 -14.49 5.15
CA LEU A 70 -1.54 -14.01 3.75
C LEU A 70 -1.76 -15.14 2.74
N SER A 71 -1.46 -16.39 3.10
CA SER A 71 -1.71 -17.57 2.27
C SER A 71 -3.16 -18.05 2.33
N ASN A 72 -3.94 -17.61 3.30
CA ASN A 72 -5.34 -18.01 3.42
C ASN A 72 -6.18 -17.26 2.38
N GLU A 73 -6.76 -18.00 1.43
CA GLU A 73 -7.55 -17.45 0.32
C GLU A 73 -8.80 -16.66 0.76
N LYS A 74 -9.22 -16.81 2.01
CA LYS A 74 -10.34 -16.07 2.57
C LYS A 74 -9.95 -14.70 3.14
N ASN A 75 -8.66 -14.44 3.31
CA ASN A 75 -8.14 -13.22 3.90
C ASN A 75 -7.70 -12.22 2.84
N PHE A 76 -7.65 -10.95 3.22
CA PHE A 76 -7.11 -9.89 2.37
C PHE A 76 -6.07 -9.04 3.11
N GLY A 77 -5.23 -8.35 2.35
CA GLY A 77 -4.21 -7.46 2.87
C GLY A 77 -4.20 -6.12 2.12
N LEU A 78 -4.02 -5.02 2.85
CA LEU A 78 -3.89 -3.69 2.27
C LEU A 78 -2.75 -2.94 2.95
N GLY A 79 -1.76 -2.49 2.17
CA GLY A 79 -0.67 -1.65 2.65
C GLY A 79 -0.71 -0.26 2.02
N ILE A 80 -0.76 0.80 2.85
CA ILE A 80 -0.83 2.19 2.39
C ILE A 80 0.40 2.96 2.85
N CYS A 81 1.06 3.67 1.92
CA CYS A 81 2.22 4.53 2.18
C CYS A 81 3.34 3.79 2.94
N ASN A 82 3.62 4.08 4.20
CA ASN A 82 4.57 3.31 4.99
C ASN A 82 4.18 1.82 5.09
N GLY A 83 2.88 1.52 5.19
CA GLY A 83 2.37 0.15 5.11
C GLY A 83 2.62 -0.50 3.74
N CYS A 84 2.56 0.25 2.65
CA CYS A 84 2.94 -0.22 1.31
C CYS A 84 4.42 -0.62 1.26
N GLN A 85 5.31 0.20 1.76
CA GLN A 85 6.75 -0.08 1.86
C GLN A 85 7.02 -1.31 2.72
N PHE A 86 6.34 -1.42 3.87
CA PHE A 86 6.45 -2.57 4.76
C PHE A 86 6.02 -3.87 4.06
N VAL A 87 4.82 -3.90 3.46
CA VAL A 87 4.29 -5.13 2.84
C VAL A 87 5.13 -5.52 1.62
N SER A 88 5.64 -4.55 0.86
CA SER A 88 6.60 -4.81 -0.21
C SER A 88 7.90 -5.45 0.34
N GLY A 89 8.38 -5.00 1.49
CA GLY A 89 9.57 -5.57 2.14
C GLY A 89 9.39 -7.02 2.63
N ILE A 90 8.16 -7.51 2.74
CA ILE A 90 7.85 -8.90 3.08
C ILE A 90 7.26 -9.70 1.89
N CYS A 91 7.44 -9.22 0.66
CA CYS A 91 6.85 -9.81 -0.56
C CYS A 91 7.17 -11.31 -0.74
N GLU A 92 8.28 -11.80 -0.20
CA GLU A 92 8.64 -13.24 -0.22
C GLU A 92 7.59 -14.14 0.43
N ILE A 93 6.85 -13.63 1.43
CA ILE A 93 5.81 -14.39 2.13
C ILE A 93 4.39 -14.02 1.71
N VAL A 94 4.25 -13.12 0.73
CA VAL A 94 2.98 -12.78 0.09
C VAL A 94 2.83 -13.60 -1.18
N PRO A 95 1.88 -14.53 -1.28
CA PRO A 95 1.70 -15.34 -2.48
C PRO A 95 1.47 -14.47 -3.74
N GLY A 96 2.26 -14.68 -4.78
CA GLY A 96 2.12 -13.97 -6.05
C GLY A 96 2.60 -12.50 -6.04
N ALA A 97 3.49 -12.11 -5.11
CA ALA A 97 4.00 -10.74 -4.97
C ALA A 97 5.51 -10.58 -5.26
N LYS A 98 6.15 -11.58 -5.87
CA LYS A 98 7.62 -11.58 -6.06
C LYS A 98 8.14 -10.46 -6.98
N SER A 99 7.30 -9.95 -7.88
CA SER A 99 7.63 -8.86 -8.81
C SER A 99 7.37 -7.47 -8.23
N TRP A 100 6.95 -7.35 -6.98
CA TRP A 100 6.64 -6.07 -6.36
C TRP A 100 7.85 -5.15 -6.26
N PRO A 101 7.63 -3.81 -6.39
CA PRO A 101 8.71 -2.84 -6.39
C PRO A 101 9.33 -2.66 -5.00
N SER A 102 10.58 -2.26 -4.95
CA SER A 102 11.13 -1.55 -3.79
C SER A 102 10.76 -0.07 -3.86
N PHE A 103 10.77 0.61 -2.71
CA PHE A 103 10.47 2.03 -2.65
C PHE A 103 11.72 2.84 -2.31
N MET A 104 11.93 3.91 -3.08
CA MET A 104 13.10 4.78 -2.98
C MET A 104 12.66 6.22 -2.72
N ARG A 105 13.63 7.07 -2.42
CA ARG A 105 13.43 8.51 -2.25
C ARG A 105 12.79 9.11 -3.50
N ASN A 106 11.88 10.07 -3.30
CA ASN A 106 11.26 10.82 -4.39
C ASN A 106 12.34 11.52 -5.25
N ASP A 107 12.12 11.61 -6.56
CA ASP A 107 13.05 12.31 -7.46
C ASP A 107 13.17 13.82 -7.15
N SER A 108 12.17 14.40 -6.48
CA SER A 108 12.22 15.78 -5.99
C SER A 108 13.14 16.00 -4.79
N ASP A 109 13.65 14.92 -4.18
CA ASP A 109 14.38 14.96 -2.90
C ASP A 109 13.61 15.59 -1.74
N GLN A 110 12.29 15.75 -1.89
CA GLN A 110 11.41 16.40 -0.92
C GLN A 110 10.29 15.48 -0.46
N TYR A 111 9.72 15.86 0.69
CA TYR A 111 8.46 15.29 1.15
C TYR A 111 7.31 15.88 0.32
N GLU A 112 6.62 15.04 -0.43
CA GLU A 112 5.50 15.43 -1.28
C GLU A 112 4.18 15.24 -0.54
N CYS A 113 3.41 16.33 -0.40
CA CYS A 113 2.09 16.32 0.20
C CYS A 113 1.13 17.11 -0.70
N ARG A 114 0.30 16.40 -1.46
CA ARG A 114 -0.63 17.01 -2.42
C ARG A 114 -1.74 16.07 -2.85
N LEU A 115 -2.79 16.65 -3.41
CA LEU A 115 -3.82 15.91 -4.13
C LEU A 115 -3.30 15.56 -5.53
N VAL A 116 -3.42 14.30 -5.91
CA VAL A 116 -3.09 13.78 -7.24
C VAL A 116 -4.30 13.08 -7.85
N GLN A 117 -4.26 12.79 -9.13
CA GLN A 117 -5.25 11.96 -9.78
C GLN A 117 -4.67 10.59 -10.11
N LEU A 118 -5.44 9.55 -9.84
CA LEU A 118 -5.09 8.17 -10.16
C LEU A 118 -6.11 7.61 -11.15
N LYS A 119 -5.61 7.00 -12.21
CA LYS A 119 -6.42 6.12 -13.07
C LYS A 119 -6.34 4.70 -12.53
N ILE A 120 -7.49 4.07 -12.37
CA ILE A 120 -7.59 2.68 -11.97
C ILE A 120 -7.40 1.79 -13.21
N GLU A 121 -6.43 0.90 -13.14
CA GLU A 121 -6.10 -0.04 -14.21
C GLU A 121 -6.93 -1.33 -14.10
N SER A 122 -7.07 -2.03 -15.23
CA SER A 122 -7.64 -3.38 -15.24
C SER A 122 -6.72 -4.33 -14.48
N SER A 123 -7.23 -4.97 -13.45
CA SER A 123 -6.45 -5.84 -12.58
C SER A 123 -7.31 -6.88 -11.87
N SER A 124 -6.66 -7.85 -11.22
CA SER A 124 -7.33 -8.82 -10.36
C SER A 124 -7.74 -8.26 -8.99
N SER A 125 -7.37 -7.02 -8.67
CA SER A 125 -7.57 -6.44 -7.33
C SER A 125 -9.03 -6.43 -6.89
N ILE A 126 -9.31 -7.07 -5.76
CA ILE A 126 -10.65 -7.04 -5.14
C ILE A 126 -11.04 -5.64 -4.66
N PHE A 127 -10.07 -4.76 -4.37
CA PHE A 127 -10.29 -3.41 -3.84
C PHE A 127 -10.79 -2.44 -4.90
N PHE A 128 -10.47 -2.67 -6.17
CA PHE A 128 -10.86 -1.82 -7.30
C PHE A 128 -11.80 -2.50 -8.27
N ASN A 129 -12.41 -3.61 -7.84
CA ASN A 129 -13.37 -4.33 -8.67
C ASN A 129 -14.52 -3.42 -9.12
N GLY A 130 -14.74 -3.34 -10.44
CA GLY A 130 -15.77 -2.50 -11.06
C GLY A 130 -15.39 -1.03 -11.20
N MET A 131 -14.14 -0.64 -10.88
CA MET A 131 -13.64 0.74 -10.98
C MET A 131 -12.69 0.96 -12.18
N GLU A 132 -12.46 -0.03 -13.00
CA GLU A 132 -11.55 0.06 -14.15
C GLU A 132 -11.83 1.30 -15.01
N GLY A 133 -10.79 2.04 -15.37
CA GLY A 133 -10.86 3.26 -16.14
C GLY A 133 -11.30 4.51 -15.37
N SER A 134 -11.77 4.36 -14.14
CA SER A 134 -12.11 5.49 -13.29
C SER A 134 -10.87 6.33 -12.97
N VAL A 135 -11.06 7.65 -12.90
CA VAL A 135 -10.03 8.58 -12.41
C VAL A 135 -10.50 9.16 -11.08
N ILE A 136 -9.71 8.97 -10.04
CA ILE A 136 -10.05 9.38 -8.68
C ILE A 136 -8.99 10.31 -8.10
N PRO A 137 -9.39 11.38 -7.37
CA PRO A 137 -8.46 12.22 -6.63
C PRO A 137 -8.05 11.52 -5.34
N VAL A 138 -6.74 11.48 -5.04
CA VAL A 138 -6.21 10.85 -3.83
C VAL A 138 -5.05 11.68 -3.28
N MET A 139 -4.91 11.75 -1.96
CA MET A 139 -3.78 12.41 -1.31
C MET A 139 -2.52 11.58 -1.37
N VAL A 140 -1.38 12.23 -1.63
CA VAL A 140 -0.05 11.69 -1.36
C VAL A 140 0.59 12.43 -0.18
N SER A 141 1.43 11.72 0.57
CA SER A 141 2.09 12.26 1.76
C SER A 141 3.31 11.39 2.09
N HIS A 142 4.41 11.56 1.36
CA HIS A 142 5.60 10.70 1.48
C HIS A 142 6.89 11.36 0.96
N GLY A 143 8.03 10.96 1.53
CA GLY A 143 9.38 11.32 1.06
C GLY A 143 10.08 10.21 0.25
N GLU A 144 9.63 8.97 0.41
CA GLU A 144 10.21 7.76 -0.19
C GLU A 144 9.11 6.95 -0.89
N GLY A 145 8.51 7.51 -1.94
CA GLY A 145 7.38 6.91 -2.65
C GLY A 145 7.66 6.38 -4.03
N LYS A 146 8.89 6.55 -4.55
CA LYS A 146 9.28 6.12 -5.89
C LYS A 146 9.35 4.61 -5.98
N ALA A 147 8.43 4.01 -6.74
CA ALA A 147 8.43 2.59 -7.03
C ALA A 147 9.54 2.25 -8.05
N VAL A 148 10.40 1.29 -7.69
CA VAL A 148 11.48 0.77 -8.53
C VAL A 148 11.34 -0.73 -8.65
N PHE A 149 11.18 -1.21 -9.88
CA PHE A 149 11.03 -2.62 -10.21
C PHE A 149 12.37 -3.21 -10.66
N ASN A 150 12.63 -4.45 -10.28
CA ASN A 150 13.80 -5.20 -10.78
C ASN A 150 13.52 -5.91 -12.12
N ASN A 151 12.23 -6.12 -12.45
CA ASN A 151 11.74 -6.75 -13.67
C ASN A 151 10.62 -5.89 -14.27
N ASP A 152 9.92 -6.41 -15.28
CA ASP A 152 8.75 -5.75 -15.83
C ASP A 152 7.68 -5.54 -14.76
N GLU A 153 6.93 -4.45 -14.91
CA GLU A 153 5.84 -4.11 -13.99
C GLU A 153 4.67 -5.08 -14.18
N GLU A 154 4.27 -5.75 -13.12
CA GLU A 154 3.16 -6.68 -13.13
C GLU A 154 2.06 -6.24 -12.14
N ASN A 155 0.80 -6.60 -12.45
CA ASN A 155 -0.35 -6.42 -11.58
C ASN A 155 -0.51 -4.98 -11.05
N VAL A 156 -0.25 -3.98 -11.91
CA VAL A 156 -0.48 -2.57 -11.58
C VAL A 156 -1.97 -2.32 -11.45
N VAL A 157 -2.38 -1.71 -10.34
CA VAL A 157 -3.79 -1.41 -10.03
C VAL A 157 -4.14 0.06 -10.23
N ALA A 158 -3.15 0.96 -10.14
CA ALA A 158 -3.37 2.40 -10.28
C ALA A 158 -2.12 3.10 -10.79
N ARG A 159 -2.34 4.15 -11.60
CA ARG A 159 -1.27 5.01 -12.14
C ARG A 159 -1.61 6.48 -11.94
N TYR A 160 -0.56 7.27 -11.71
CA TYR A 160 -0.66 8.73 -11.73
C TYR A 160 -1.01 9.24 -13.13
N VAL A 161 -1.94 10.19 -13.20
CA VAL A 161 -2.37 10.80 -14.46
C VAL A 161 -2.26 12.33 -14.41
N ASP A 162 -2.12 12.94 -15.59
CA ASP A 162 -2.16 14.37 -15.79
C ASP A 162 -3.61 14.90 -15.85
N PRO A 163 -3.84 16.23 -15.98
CA PRO A 163 -5.19 16.81 -16.08
C PRO A 163 -6.00 16.32 -17.29
N ASN A 164 -5.35 15.72 -18.29
CA ASN A 164 -6.04 15.12 -19.45
C ASN A 164 -6.34 13.63 -19.22
N HIS A 165 -6.13 13.13 -18.00
CA HIS A 165 -6.29 11.72 -17.62
C HIS A 165 -5.35 10.75 -18.34
N SER A 166 -4.24 11.27 -18.87
CA SER A 166 -3.18 10.47 -19.50
C SER A 166 -2.15 10.06 -18.43
N VAL A 167 -1.74 8.77 -18.46
CA VAL A 167 -0.67 8.29 -17.57
C VAL A 167 0.57 9.15 -17.72
N THR A 168 1.16 9.57 -16.62
CA THR A 168 2.26 10.52 -16.63
C THR A 168 3.43 10.14 -15.74
N THR A 169 4.63 10.45 -16.19
CA THR A 169 5.87 10.41 -15.40
C THR A 169 6.31 11.81 -14.97
N HIS A 170 5.57 12.86 -15.39
CA HIS A 170 5.96 14.24 -15.17
C HIS A 170 5.51 14.79 -13.83
N TYR A 171 6.44 15.43 -13.13
CA TYR A 171 6.14 16.27 -11.97
C TYR A 171 5.32 17.50 -12.40
N PRO A 172 4.33 17.97 -11.62
CA PRO A 172 3.96 17.52 -10.28
C PRO A 172 2.90 16.40 -10.22
N PHE A 173 2.39 15.93 -11.35
CA PHE A 173 1.29 14.97 -11.43
C PHE A 173 1.74 13.57 -11.00
N ASN A 174 2.98 13.18 -11.32
CA ASN A 174 3.68 12.06 -10.70
C ASN A 174 4.65 12.63 -9.64
N PRO A 175 4.29 12.60 -8.36
CA PRO A 175 5.01 13.35 -7.33
C PRO A 175 6.31 12.70 -6.90
N ASN A 176 6.49 11.41 -7.16
CA ASN A 176 7.62 10.65 -6.62
C ASN A 176 8.60 10.13 -7.70
N GLY A 177 8.25 10.24 -8.99
CA GLY A 177 9.09 9.77 -10.08
C GLY A 177 8.99 8.27 -10.36
N SER A 178 7.95 7.59 -9.88
CA SER A 178 7.70 6.18 -10.20
C SER A 178 7.62 5.96 -11.71
N ALA A 179 8.33 4.94 -12.21
CA ALA A 179 8.32 4.57 -13.61
C ALA A 179 6.88 4.32 -14.08
N GLN A 180 6.58 4.70 -15.34
CA GLN A 180 5.25 4.56 -15.94
C GLN A 180 4.08 5.04 -15.07
N GLY A 181 4.33 5.92 -14.10
CA GLY A 181 3.31 6.48 -13.20
C GLY A 181 2.73 5.48 -12.19
N VAL A 182 3.38 4.37 -11.92
CA VAL A 182 2.84 3.36 -10.98
C VAL A 182 2.62 3.96 -9.60
N ALA A 183 1.38 3.82 -9.09
CA ALA A 183 0.96 4.30 -7.80
C ALA A 183 0.59 3.15 -6.82
N GLY A 184 0.25 1.98 -7.35
CA GLY A 184 -0.05 0.78 -6.58
C GLY A 184 -0.06 -0.49 -7.41
N VAL A 185 0.16 -1.61 -6.74
CA VAL A 185 0.17 -2.97 -7.31
C VAL A 185 -0.60 -3.94 -6.41
N CYS A 186 -1.08 -5.05 -6.97
CA CYS A 186 -1.63 -6.16 -6.20
C CYS A 186 -0.85 -7.46 -6.44
N ASN A 187 -1.10 -8.48 -5.64
CA ASN A 187 -0.60 -9.81 -5.89
C ASN A 187 -1.43 -10.51 -7.01
N ASN A 188 -1.00 -11.68 -7.46
CA ASN A 188 -1.60 -12.34 -8.62
C ASN A 188 -3.11 -12.62 -8.48
N ASP A 189 -3.58 -12.95 -7.28
CA ASP A 189 -5.01 -13.23 -7.00
C ASP A 189 -5.80 -11.99 -6.57
N GLY A 190 -5.14 -10.83 -6.46
CA GLY A 190 -5.77 -9.53 -6.18
C GLY A 190 -6.21 -9.30 -4.74
N ARG A 191 -5.98 -10.25 -3.83
CA ARG A 191 -6.40 -10.13 -2.41
C ARG A 191 -5.47 -9.28 -1.56
N VAL A 192 -4.22 -9.11 -1.97
CA VAL A 192 -3.26 -8.25 -1.28
C VAL A 192 -2.87 -7.12 -2.21
N MET A 193 -3.07 -5.89 -1.77
CA MET A 193 -2.78 -4.68 -2.53
C MET A 193 -1.90 -3.73 -1.72
N ILE A 194 -0.99 -3.06 -2.40
CA ILE A 194 -0.17 -1.99 -1.82
C ILE A 194 -0.23 -0.75 -2.70
N MET A 195 -0.30 0.42 -2.08
CA MET A 195 -0.25 1.68 -2.79
C MET A 195 0.35 2.81 -1.94
N MET A 196 1.04 3.74 -2.59
CA MET A 196 1.66 4.88 -1.92
C MET A 196 0.67 6.01 -1.58
N PRO A 197 -0.30 6.35 -2.43
CA PRO A 197 -1.35 7.31 -2.09
C PRO A 197 -2.27 6.84 -0.96
N HIS A 198 -2.94 7.81 -0.32
CA HIS A 198 -3.79 7.64 0.86
C HIS A 198 -5.28 7.78 0.53
N PRO A 199 -5.99 6.72 0.12
CA PRO A 199 -7.43 6.79 -0.14
C PRO A 199 -8.24 7.10 1.11
N GLU A 200 -7.75 6.72 2.29
CA GLU A 200 -8.37 7.01 3.58
C GLU A 200 -8.39 8.50 3.95
N ARG A 201 -7.73 9.34 3.18
CA ARG A 201 -7.73 10.80 3.35
C ARG A 201 -8.62 11.54 2.36
N THR A 202 -9.33 10.81 1.49
CA THR A 202 -10.17 11.38 0.44
C THR A 202 -11.52 10.65 0.27
N PHE A 203 -11.99 9.96 1.31
CA PHE A 203 -13.27 9.22 1.25
C PHE A 203 -14.51 10.08 1.60
N LEU A 204 -14.31 11.28 2.14
CA LEU A 204 -15.39 12.23 2.43
C LEU A 204 -15.27 13.46 1.55
N THR A 205 -16.40 13.95 1.01
CA THR A 205 -16.44 15.16 0.15
C THR A 205 -15.77 16.38 0.79
N LYS A 206 -15.92 16.58 2.10
CA LYS A 206 -15.28 17.67 2.84
C LYS A 206 -13.74 17.61 2.87
N GLN A 207 -13.15 16.52 2.49
CA GLN A 207 -11.68 16.37 2.44
C GLN A 207 -11.08 16.94 1.14
N TYR A 208 -11.93 17.34 0.19
CA TYR A 208 -11.52 17.97 -1.07
C TYR A 208 -11.57 19.50 -1.04
N SER A 209 -12.04 20.11 0.05
CA SER A 209 -12.21 21.56 0.18
C SER A 209 -11.03 22.24 0.87
#